data_c821f35da1251ef79f182a2b3e1ccf1b
#
_entry.id   c821f35da1251ef79f182a2b3e1ccf1b
#
_cell.length_a   1.000
_cell.length_b   1.000
_cell.length_c   1.000
_cell.angle_alpha   90.00
_cell.angle_beta   90.00
_cell.angle_gamma   90.00
#
_symmetry.space_group_name_H-M   'P 1'
#
loop_
_entity.id
_entity.type
_entity.pdbx_description
1 polymer ?
#
loop_
_entity_poly.entity_id
_entity_poly.type
_entity_poly.pdbx_seq_one_letter_code
_entity_poly.pdbx_strand_id
1 'polypeptide(L)'
;MGVVKTVMLLLLLAAIGTNADHQEGCDDLKMVAKEDLHKSYGDWVLVWAAADHQEGSDLLPNVSSSFVELRLLPDNNTVMFTERNLFLDKTCVNYFINMLMEDSDNHTVHTNDAMVEKDGNFSTYNESGDVDFYETCPDCLMMVYKITAGRYLLNYRSEGHHQDVEQMKANQAGHQKHAKCLGFPQDNPFIYDGAADFCHKNSSAEVEATADPAVNDTSDPPAEIEATAEPAVNDTSDPPA
;
A
#
# COMPACT_ATOMS: atom_id res chain seq x y z
N MET A 1 -0.94 8.20 69.52
CA MET A 1 -0.33 9.13 68.55
C MET A 1 0.15 8.45 67.25
N GLY A 2 -0.27 7.23 66.95
CA GLY A 2 0.20 6.47 65.75
C GLY A 2 -0.78 6.47 64.57
N VAL A 3 -2.07 6.65 64.77
CA VAL A 3 -3.10 6.46 63.72
C VAL A 3 -3.21 7.65 62.79
N VAL A 4 -2.95 8.88 63.26
CA VAL A 4 -3.07 10.10 62.43
C VAL A 4 -1.96 10.22 61.38
N LYS A 5 -0.75 9.65 61.66
CA LYS A 5 0.37 9.69 60.68
C LYS A 5 0.19 8.74 59.51
N THR A 6 -0.52 7.63 59.70
CA THR A 6 -0.75 6.64 58.63
C THR A 6 -1.83 7.09 57.62
N VAL A 7 -2.83 7.82 58.09
CA VAL A 7 -3.88 8.36 57.22
C VAL A 7 -3.36 9.48 56.31
N MET A 8 -2.41 10.30 56.77
CA MET A 8 -1.82 11.36 55.95
C MET A 8 -0.88 10.83 54.86
N LEU A 9 -0.24 9.69 55.09
CA LEU A 9 0.63 9.06 54.09
C LEU A 9 -0.17 8.41 52.95
N LEU A 10 -1.37 7.90 53.23
CA LEU A 10 -2.26 7.30 52.23
C LEU A 10 -2.94 8.36 51.34
N LEU A 11 -3.17 9.56 51.85
CA LEU A 11 -3.71 10.67 51.05
C LEU A 11 -2.69 11.33 50.10
N LEU A 12 -1.39 11.20 50.39
CA LEU A 12 -0.32 11.67 49.51
C LEU A 12 -0.04 10.73 48.35
N LEU A 13 -0.38 9.44 48.45
CA LEU A 13 -0.23 8.47 47.35
C LEU A 13 -1.42 8.51 46.36
N ALA A 14 -2.54 9.08 46.73
CA ALA A 14 -3.69 9.22 45.82
C ALA A 14 -3.59 10.46 44.89
N ALA A 15 -2.57 11.31 45.05
CA ALA A 15 -2.33 12.48 44.20
C ALA A 15 -1.29 12.27 43.09
N ILE A 16 -0.82 11.01 42.91
CA ILE A 16 -0.18 10.64 41.65
C ILE A 16 -1.32 10.36 40.66
N GLY A 17 -2.05 11.43 40.36
CA GLY A 17 -3.02 11.45 39.30
C GLY A 17 -2.31 10.99 38.02
N THR A 18 -2.89 10.04 37.36
CA THR A 18 -2.70 9.76 35.96
C THR A 18 -2.82 11.06 35.18
N ASN A 19 -1.74 11.82 35.08
CA ASN A 19 -1.55 12.69 33.96
C ASN A 19 -1.42 11.72 32.75
N ALA A 20 -2.52 11.33 32.16
CA ALA A 20 -2.54 11.07 30.76
C ALA A 20 -1.96 12.36 30.17
N ASP A 21 -0.70 12.32 29.75
CA ASP A 21 -0.09 13.37 28.95
C ASP A 21 -0.98 13.52 27.71
N HIS A 22 -1.96 14.40 27.81
CA HIS A 22 -2.70 14.87 26.65
C HIS A 22 -1.66 15.65 25.86
N GLN A 23 -1.08 15.00 24.86
CA GLN A 23 0.02 15.50 24.07
C GLN A 23 -0.54 16.68 23.28
N GLU A 24 -0.27 17.88 23.79
CA GLU A 24 -0.85 19.15 23.33
C GLU A 24 -0.62 19.29 21.82
N GLY A 25 -1.69 19.38 21.03
CA GLY A 25 -1.65 19.56 19.59
C GLY A 25 -1.72 18.28 18.76
N CYS A 26 -2.14 17.14 19.31
CA CYS A 26 -2.41 15.90 18.57
C CYS A 26 -3.89 15.72 18.19
N ASP A 27 -4.77 16.58 18.69
CA ASP A 27 -6.22 16.54 18.45
C ASP A 27 -6.60 16.80 16.97
N ASP A 28 -5.65 17.33 16.19
CA ASP A 28 -5.84 17.63 14.77
C ASP A 28 -5.71 16.38 13.87
N LEU A 29 -5.15 15.27 14.39
CA LEU A 29 -4.98 14.03 13.64
C LEU A 29 -6.31 13.29 13.52
N LYS A 30 -6.88 13.29 12.33
CA LYS A 30 -8.13 12.59 12.02
C LYS A 30 -7.87 11.55 10.93
N MET A 31 -8.40 10.37 11.15
CA MET A 31 -8.39 9.32 10.13
C MET A 31 -9.41 9.64 9.03
N VAL A 32 -9.04 9.36 7.79
CA VAL A 32 -9.92 9.46 6.63
C VAL A 32 -10.90 8.29 6.65
N ALA A 33 -12.19 8.57 6.52
CA ALA A 33 -13.18 7.52 6.34
C ALA A 33 -13.05 6.85 4.97
N LYS A 34 -13.33 5.54 4.86
CA LYS A 34 -13.22 4.80 3.59
C LYS A 34 -14.04 5.43 2.45
N GLU A 35 -15.21 5.99 2.75
CA GLU A 35 -16.04 6.72 1.77
C GLU A 35 -15.33 7.94 1.17
N ASP A 36 -14.40 8.54 1.91
CA ASP A 36 -13.62 9.71 1.53
C ASP A 36 -12.24 9.35 0.94
N LEU A 37 -11.85 8.07 0.96
CA LEU A 37 -10.54 7.61 0.48
C LEU A 37 -10.31 7.94 -0.99
N HIS A 38 -11.38 8.09 -1.79
CA HIS A 38 -11.30 8.52 -3.17
C HIS A 38 -10.57 9.87 -3.37
N LYS A 39 -10.49 10.70 -2.34
CA LYS A 39 -9.74 11.98 -2.33
C LYS A 39 -8.23 11.75 -2.31
N SER A 40 -7.78 10.56 -1.92
CA SER A 40 -6.36 10.16 -1.87
C SER A 40 -5.89 9.49 -3.17
N TYR A 41 -6.78 9.23 -4.14
CA TYR A 41 -6.36 8.62 -5.41
C TYR A 41 -5.55 9.62 -6.22
N GLY A 42 -4.43 9.16 -6.76
CA GLY A 42 -3.52 10.02 -7.50
C GLY A 42 -2.09 9.52 -7.49
N ASP A 43 -1.20 10.40 -7.92
CA ASP A 43 0.25 10.20 -8.01
C ASP A 43 0.95 11.00 -6.91
N TRP A 44 1.81 10.32 -6.16
CA TRP A 44 2.38 10.83 -4.93
C TRP A 44 3.89 10.58 -4.86
N VAL A 45 4.62 11.51 -4.28
CA VAL A 45 6.05 11.38 -3.97
C VAL A 45 6.24 11.37 -2.47
N LEU A 46 6.95 10.36 -1.96
CA LEU A 46 7.32 10.28 -0.55
C LEU A 46 8.28 11.40 -0.21
N VAL A 47 7.91 12.26 0.73
CA VAL A 47 8.73 13.40 1.15
C VAL A 47 9.29 13.25 2.55
N TRP A 48 8.66 12.45 3.39
CA TRP A 48 9.13 12.17 4.74
C TRP A 48 8.59 10.82 5.24
N ALA A 49 9.42 10.02 5.91
CA ALA A 49 9.00 8.76 6.51
C ALA A 49 9.77 8.42 7.79
N ALA A 50 9.11 7.67 8.68
CA ALA A 50 9.72 7.05 9.86
C ALA A 50 9.19 5.63 10.04
N ALA A 51 9.97 4.77 10.69
CA ALA A 51 9.58 3.42 11.09
C ALA A 51 9.82 3.23 12.59
N ASP A 52 9.00 2.43 13.25
CA ASP A 52 9.16 2.11 14.67
C ASP A 52 9.73 0.71 14.94
N HIS A 53 10.34 0.10 13.92
CA HIS A 53 10.98 -1.20 13.97
C HIS A 53 12.32 -1.20 13.22
N GLN A 54 13.17 -2.19 13.55
CA GLN A 54 14.57 -2.22 13.08
C GLN A 54 14.69 -2.32 11.57
N GLU A 55 13.91 -3.20 10.94
CA GLU A 55 13.98 -3.41 9.49
C GLU A 55 13.66 -2.12 8.71
N GLY A 56 12.60 -1.41 9.11
CA GLY A 56 12.26 -0.12 8.51
C GLY A 56 13.30 0.95 8.76
N SER A 57 13.88 0.98 9.97
CA SER A 57 14.96 1.91 10.32
C SER A 57 16.24 1.67 9.53
N ASP A 58 16.51 0.42 9.14
CA ASP A 58 17.65 0.05 8.30
C ASP A 58 17.36 0.29 6.81
N LEU A 59 16.09 0.19 6.38
CA LEU A 59 15.67 0.38 4.99
C LEU A 59 15.64 1.85 4.57
N LEU A 60 14.96 2.70 5.36
CA LEU A 60 14.66 4.09 4.99
C LEU A 60 15.90 4.92 4.63
N PRO A 61 17.05 4.80 5.32
CA PRO A 61 18.25 5.54 4.95
C PRO A 61 18.85 5.17 3.59
N ASN A 62 18.46 4.02 3.02
CA ASN A 62 18.94 3.55 1.73
C ASN A 62 18.02 3.94 0.58
N VAL A 63 16.83 4.46 0.85
CA VAL A 63 15.90 4.96 -0.17
C VAL A 63 16.35 6.33 -0.64
N SER A 64 16.46 6.51 -1.96
CA SER A 64 16.76 7.79 -2.59
C SER A 64 15.48 8.55 -2.92
N SER A 65 14.49 7.85 -3.47
CA SER A 65 13.16 8.39 -3.77
C SER A 65 12.12 7.28 -3.77
N SER A 66 10.88 7.64 -3.53
CA SER A 66 9.73 6.73 -3.66
C SER A 66 8.59 7.45 -4.35
N PHE A 67 8.04 6.82 -5.38
CA PHE A 67 6.88 7.28 -6.14
C PHE A 67 5.73 6.30 -5.98
N VAL A 68 4.55 6.81 -5.67
CA VAL A 68 3.37 6.00 -5.38
C VAL A 68 2.20 6.39 -6.27
N GLU A 69 1.48 5.37 -6.74
CA GLU A 69 0.20 5.52 -7.43
C GLU A 69 -0.90 4.84 -6.61
N LEU A 70 -1.97 5.57 -6.32
CA LEU A 70 -3.19 5.03 -5.71
C LEU A 70 -4.31 5.04 -6.73
N ARG A 71 -4.88 3.88 -7.04
CA ARG A 71 -5.95 3.71 -8.03
C ARG A 71 -7.04 2.77 -7.52
N LEU A 72 -8.31 3.17 -7.66
CA LEU A 72 -9.43 2.26 -7.44
C LEU A 72 -9.52 1.29 -8.61
N LEU A 73 -9.62 -0.01 -8.32
CA LEU A 73 -9.83 -1.03 -9.34
C LEU A 73 -11.30 -1.09 -9.81
N PRO A 74 -11.58 -1.73 -10.95
CA PRO A 74 -12.95 -1.82 -11.51
C PRO A 74 -13.97 -2.53 -10.62
N ASP A 75 -13.54 -3.30 -9.64
CA ASP A 75 -14.40 -3.95 -8.64
C ASP A 75 -15.02 -2.95 -7.63
N ASN A 76 -14.56 -1.70 -7.63
CA ASN A 76 -14.94 -0.63 -6.70
C ASN A 76 -14.74 -0.97 -5.21
N ASN A 77 -13.95 -2.00 -4.90
CA ASN A 77 -13.68 -2.45 -3.52
C ASN A 77 -12.18 -2.58 -3.23
N THR A 78 -11.35 -2.59 -4.25
CA THR A 78 -9.90 -2.73 -4.12
C THR A 78 -9.20 -1.47 -4.57
N VAL A 79 -8.33 -0.94 -3.73
CA VAL A 79 -7.40 0.13 -4.10
C VAL A 79 -6.04 -0.49 -4.39
N MET A 80 -5.55 -0.32 -5.61
CA MET A 80 -4.19 -0.68 -5.98
C MET A 80 -3.24 0.39 -5.49
N PHE A 81 -2.27 0.01 -4.67
CA PHE A 81 -1.13 0.80 -4.27
C PHE A 81 0.09 0.29 -5.03
N THR A 82 0.62 1.12 -5.92
CA THR A 82 1.86 0.82 -6.65
C THR A 82 2.95 1.73 -6.12
N GLU A 83 4.01 1.17 -5.54
CA GLU A 83 5.14 1.91 -5.01
C GLU A 83 6.41 1.57 -5.79
N ARG A 84 7.17 2.59 -6.21
CA ARG A 84 8.44 2.45 -6.91
C ARG A 84 9.54 3.11 -6.10
N ASN A 85 10.40 2.30 -5.53
CA ASN A 85 11.51 2.75 -4.69
C ASN A 85 12.82 2.72 -5.47
N LEU A 86 13.45 3.88 -5.59
CA LEU A 86 14.82 4.00 -6.05
C LEU A 86 15.75 4.04 -4.83
N PHE A 87 16.69 3.12 -4.77
CA PHE A 87 17.70 3.06 -3.72
C PHE A 87 18.97 3.85 -4.07
N LEU A 88 19.78 4.14 -3.07
CA LEU A 88 21.06 4.88 -3.24
C LEU A 88 22.04 4.15 -4.18
N ASP A 89 22.00 2.84 -4.21
CA ASP A 89 22.80 1.99 -5.12
C ASP A 89 22.24 1.94 -6.55
N LYS A 90 21.18 2.71 -6.84
CA LYS A 90 20.48 2.79 -8.13
C LYS A 90 19.61 1.58 -8.45
N THR A 91 19.40 0.68 -7.51
CA THR A 91 18.43 -0.43 -7.67
C THR A 91 17.01 0.14 -7.61
N CYS A 92 16.15 -0.32 -8.51
CA CYS A 92 14.71 -0.09 -8.46
C CYS A 92 13.98 -1.32 -7.91
N VAL A 93 13.07 -1.10 -6.98
CA VAL A 93 12.15 -2.14 -6.49
C VAL A 93 10.73 -1.59 -6.55
N ASN A 94 9.83 -2.33 -7.19
CA ASN A 94 8.44 -1.95 -7.36
C ASN A 94 7.55 -2.89 -6.55
N TYR A 95 6.64 -2.33 -5.77
CA TYR A 95 5.63 -3.06 -5.01
C TYR A 95 4.26 -2.81 -5.60
N PHE A 96 3.45 -3.86 -5.68
CA PHE A 96 2.06 -3.84 -6.14
C PHE A 96 1.23 -4.46 -5.05
N ILE A 97 0.46 -3.65 -4.34
CA ILE A 97 -0.25 -4.06 -3.14
C ILE A 97 -1.74 -3.76 -3.31
N ASN A 98 -2.57 -4.79 -3.20
CA ASN A 98 -4.01 -4.64 -3.14
C ASN A 98 -4.44 -4.27 -1.72
N MET A 99 -5.21 -3.20 -1.59
CA MET A 99 -5.81 -2.75 -0.34
C MET A 99 -7.32 -2.95 -0.41
N LEU A 100 -7.85 -3.82 0.43
CA LEU A 100 -9.28 -4.14 0.46
C LEU A 100 -10.03 -3.17 1.36
N MET A 101 -11.11 -2.60 0.84
CA MET A 101 -12.05 -1.75 1.59
C MET A 101 -13.16 -2.59 2.21
N GLU A 102 -12.80 -3.54 3.11
CA GLU A 102 -13.79 -4.39 3.79
C GLU A 102 -14.63 -3.60 4.81
N ASP A 103 -15.87 -4.05 5.03
CA ASP A 103 -16.87 -3.32 5.84
C ASP A 103 -16.64 -3.40 7.37
N SER A 104 -15.62 -4.13 7.83
CA SER A 104 -15.40 -4.40 9.25
C SER A 104 -14.97 -3.18 10.07
N ASP A 105 -14.37 -2.19 9.43
CA ASP A 105 -13.89 -0.93 10.03
C ASP A 105 -14.14 0.22 9.06
N ASN A 106 -14.46 1.41 9.58
CA ASN A 106 -14.77 2.57 8.75
C ASN A 106 -13.53 3.33 8.25
N HIS A 107 -12.33 3.02 8.72
CA HIS A 107 -11.11 3.80 8.43
C HIS A 107 -9.95 2.95 7.94
N THR A 108 -9.74 1.75 8.49
CA THR A 108 -8.59 0.90 8.19
C THR A 108 -8.81 0.08 6.92
N VAL A 109 -7.84 0.09 6.02
CA VAL A 109 -7.81 -0.71 4.78
C VAL A 109 -6.84 -1.87 4.99
N HIS A 110 -7.21 -3.08 4.55
CA HIS A 110 -6.37 -4.26 4.72
C HIS A 110 -5.59 -4.57 3.44
N THR A 111 -4.29 -4.83 3.56
CA THR A 111 -3.46 -5.22 2.42
C THR A 111 -3.58 -6.72 2.16
N ASN A 112 -3.68 -7.08 0.87
CA ASN A 112 -3.76 -8.45 0.39
C ASN A 112 -3.03 -8.59 -0.95
N ASP A 113 -2.61 -9.81 -1.30
CA ASP A 113 -2.06 -10.16 -2.62
C ASP A 113 -0.98 -9.17 -3.10
N ALA A 114 0.07 -9.01 -2.31
CA ALA A 114 1.17 -8.14 -2.67
C ALA A 114 2.20 -8.86 -3.55
N MET A 115 2.72 -8.13 -4.54
CA MET A 115 3.79 -8.56 -5.43
C MET A 115 4.94 -7.59 -5.35
N VAL A 116 6.15 -8.08 -5.54
CA VAL A 116 7.35 -7.26 -5.69
C VAL A 116 8.03 -7.58 -7.00
N GLU A 117 8.46 -6.54 -7.71
CA GLU A 117 9.28 -6.63 -8.92
C GLU A 117 10.64 -6.01 -8.66
N LYS A 118 11.69 -6.78 -8.96
CA LYS A 118 13.08 -6.35 -8.93
C LYS A 118 13.80 -6.89 -10.18
N ASP A 119 14.46 -6.00 -10.92
CA ASP A 119 15.21 -6.35 -12.12
C ASP A 119 14.38 -7.14 -13.16
N GLY A 120 13.09 -6.80 -13.31
CA GLY A 120 12.15 -7.48 -14.21
C GLY A 120 11.62 -8.81 -13.70
N ASN A 121 12.00 -9.25 -12.50
CA ASN A 121 11.54 -10.49 -11.89
C ASN A 121 10.45 -10.21 -10.85
N PHE A 122 9.28 -10.83 -11.06
CA PHE A 122 8.16 -10.75 -10.13
C PHE A 122 8.20 -11.90 -9.12
N SER A 123 7.89 -11.59 -7.88
CA SER A 123 7.70 -12.57 -6.81
C SER A 123 6.58 -12.14 -5.87
N THR A 124 5.97 -13.11 -5.19
CA THR A 124 4.99 -12.81 -4.14
C THR A 124 5.66 -12.11 -2.98
N TYR A 125 5.07 -11.03 -2.52
CA TYR A 125 5.46 -10.34 -1.30
C TYR A 125 4.53 -10.79 -0.16
N ASN A 126 5.06 -11.61 0.75
CA ASN A 126 4.26 -12.30 1.77
C ASN A 126 4.00 -11.45 3.04
N GLU A 127 4.06 -10.13 2.92
CA GLU A 127 3.73 -9.25 4.01
C GLU A 127 2.31 -8.70 3.80
N SER A 128 1.48 -8.83 4.81
CA SER A 128 0.15 -8.23 4.88
C SER A 128 0.08 -7.32 6.09
N GLY A 129 -0.81 -6.34 6.03
CA GLY A 129 -0.97 -5.38 7.11
C GLY A 129 -2.19 -4.50 6.94
N ASP A 130 -2.24 -3.48 7.77
CA ASP A 130 -3.33 -2.53 7.82
C ASP A 130 -2.82 -1.14 7.48
N VAL A 131 -3.62 -0.37 6.76
CA VAL A 131 -3.30 1.01 6.40
C VAL A 131 -4.37 1.95 6.93
N ASP A 132 -3.93 2.93 7.72
CA ASP A 132 -4.75 4.08 8.12
C ASP A 132 -4.31 5.31 7.33
N PHE A 133 -5.26 5.97 6.69
CA PHE A 133 -5.05 7.26 6.04
C PHE A 133 -5.49 8.40 6.97
N TYR A 134 -4.79 9.55 6.91
CA TYR A 134 -5.08 10.70 7.76
C TYR A 134 -5.36 11.94 6.93
N GLU A 135 -6.28 12.78 7.43
CA GLU A 135 -6.57 14.08 6.86
C GLU A 135 -5.32 14.98 6.93
N THR A 136 -4.98 15.61 5.81
CA THR A 136 -3.82 16.48 5.67
C THR A 136 -4.13 17.63 4.71
N CYS A 137 -3.12 18.35 4.22
CA CYS A 137 -3.32 19.40 3.23
C CYS A 137 -3.82 18.84 1.89
N PRO A 138 -4.46 19.65 1.00
CA PRO A 138 -5.02 19.18 -0.28
C PRO A 138 -4.02 18.44 -1.19
N ASP A 139 -2.73 18.84 -1.16
CA ASP A 139 -1.66 18.24 -1.96
C ASP A 139 -0.79 17.30 -1.13
N CYS A 140 -1.30 16.82 0.00
CA CYS A 140 -0.61 15.92 0.92
C CYS A 140 -1.38 14.62 1.09
N LEU A 141 -0.63 13.55 1.30
CA LEU A 141 -1.16 12.27 1.75
C LEU A 141 -0.33 11.81 2.95
N MET A 142 -0.99 11.38 4.01
CA MET A 142 -0.32 10.75 5.16
C MET A 142 -0.98 9.42 5.45
N MET A 143 -0.15 8.39 5.62
CA MET A 143 -0.64 7.07 5.99
C MET A 143 0.27 6.40 7.03
N VAL A 144 -0.32 5.53 7.82
CA VAL A 144 0.38 4.59 8.71
C VAL A 144 0.15 3.19 8.18
N TYR A 145 1.22 2.53 7.77
CA TYR A 145 1.21 1.12 7.40
C TYR A 145 1.66 0.27 8.59
N LYS A 146 0.83 -0.65 9.00
CA LYS A 146 1.00 -1.52 10.18
C LYS A 146 1.23 -2.95 9.70
N ILE A 147 2.38 -3.49 10.01
CA ILE A 147 2.78 -4.86 9.69
C ILE A 147 3.12 -5.63 10.97
N THR A 148 3.40 -6.94 10.85
CA THR A 148 3.75 -7.76 12.02
C THR A 148 5.02 -7.27 12.71
N ALA A 149 6.00 -6.74 11.96
CA ALA A 149 7.27 -6.27 12.50
C ALA A 149 7.17 -4.90 13.21
N GLY A 150 6.17 -4.09 12.88
CA GLY A 150 6.00 -2.72 13.39
C GLY A 150 5.21 -1.85 12.43
N ARG A 151 5.53 -0.55 12.41
CA ARG A 151 4.76 0.42 11.62
C ARG A 151 5.69 1.33 10.83
N TYR A 152 5.16 1.82 9.69
CA TYR A 152 5.70 2.94 8.94
C TYR A 152 4.75 4.13 9.02
N LEU A 153 5.29 5.33 9.21
CA LEU A 153 4.59 6.60 8.98
C LEU A 153 5.13 7.21 7.70
N LEU A 154 4.26 7.42 6.74
CA LEU A 154 4.61 7.82 5.38
C LEU A 154 3.88 9.12 5.03
N ASN A 155 4.61 10.14 4.66
CA ASN A 155 4.08 11.44 4.26
C ASN A 155 4.48 11.73 2.82
N TYR A 156 3.50 12.07 2.01
CA TYR A 156 3.66 12.29 0.57
C TYR A 156 3.19 13.68 0.16
N ARG A 157 3.68 14.11 -1.00
CA ARG A 157 3.16 15.27 -1.76
C ARG A 157 2.69 14.78 -3.11
N SER A 158 1.63 15.39 -3.64
CA SER A 158 1.18 15.10 -5.00
C SER A 158 2.28 15.41 -6.01
N GLU A 159 2.30 14.64 -7.11
CA GLU A 159 3.24 14.84 -8.20
C GLU A 159 3.17 16.29 -8.71
N GLY A 160 4.33 16.90 -8.95
CA GLY A 160 4.44 18.32 -9.31
C GLY A 160 4.59 19.27 -8.11
N HIS A 161 4.05 18.95 -6.95
CA HIS A 161 4.17 19.75 -5.72
C HIS A 161 5.34 19.34 -4.82
N HIS A 162 5.98 18.21 -5.10
CA HIS A 162 7.16 17.70 -4.37
C HIS A 162 8.47 18.44 -4.69
N GLN A 163 8.47 19.32 -5.70
CA GLN A 163 9.66 20.07 -6.13
C GLN A 163 9.86 21.39 -5.37
N ASP A 164 8.88 21.81 -4.57
CA ASP A 164 9.00 23.00 -3.72
C ASP A 164 9.78 22.67 -2.45
N VAL A 165 11.11 22.73 -2.55
CA VAL A 165 12.05 22.41 -1.46
C VAL A 165 11.83 23.30 -0.23
N GLU A 166 11.47 24.56 -0.42
CA GLU A 166 11.25 25.48 0.69
C GLU A 166 9.97 25.11 1.46
N GLN A 167 8.91 24.73 0.76
CA GLN A 167 7.68 24.25 1.39
C GLN A 167 7.90 22.89 2.08
N MET A 168 8.67 21.98 1.48
CA MET A 168 9.02 20.70 2.11
C MET A 168 9.79 20.93 3.42
N LYS A 169 10.75 21.83 3.44
CA LYS A 169 11.49 22.20 4.68
C LYS A 169 10.57 22.80 5.72
N ALA A 170 9.66 23.70 5.32
CA ALA A 170 8.69 24.30 6.23
C ALA A 170 7.75 23.24 6.88
N ASN A 171 7.44 22.17 6.14
CA ASN A 171 6.55 21.11 6.62
C ASN A 171 7.22 20.07 7.54
N GLN A 172 8.57 20.04 7.61
CA GLN A 172 9.29 19.05 8.43
C GLN A 172 8.86 19.06 9.91
N ALA A 173 8.68 20.26 10.49
CA ALA A 173 8.20 20.38 11.87
C ALA A 173 6.80 19.76 12.07
N GLY A 174 5.93 19.86 11.06
CA GLY A 174 4.62 19.21 11.04
C GLY A 174 4.75 17.70 11.01
N HIS A 175 5.60 17.14 10.14
CA HIS A 175 5.83 15.70 10.07
C HIS A 175 6.39 15.14 11.39
N GLN A 176 7.35 15.85 12.00
CA GLN A 176 7.88 15.47 13.32
C GLN A 176 6.81 15.52 14.41
N LYS A 177 5.93 16.54 14.40
CA LYS A 177 4.79 16.62 15.31
C LYS A 177 3.86 15.42 15.14
N HIS A 178 3.48 15.07 13.90
CA HIS A 178 2.64 13.91 13.62
C HIS A 178 3.31 12.60 14.06
N ALA A 179 4.60 12.43 13.78
CA ALA A 179 5.38 11.27 14.24
C ALA A 179 5.33 11.14 15.77
N LYS A 180 5.55 12.23 16.49
CA LYS A 180 5.46 12.27 17.94
C LYS A 180 4.08 11.91 18.44
N CYS A 181 3.01 12.46 17.85
CA CYS A 181 1.64 12.18 18.19
C CYS A 181 1.27 10.71 18.00
N LEU A 182 1.79 10.07 16.94
CA LEU A 182 1.53 8.67 16.61
C LEU A 182 2.52 7.70 17.28
N GLY A 183 3.45 8.23 18.10
CA GLY A 183 4.41 7.43 18.87
C GLY A 183 5.55 6.84 18.04
N PHE A 184 5.89 7.47 16.90
CA PHE A 184 7.05 7.09 16.09
C PHE A 184 8.34 7.71 16.61
N PRO A 185 9.49 7.03 16.47
CA PRO A 185 10.80 7.62 16.71
C PRO A 185 11.05 8.75 15.71
N GLN A 186 11.85 9.73 16.10
CA GLN A 186 12.20 10.87 15.25
C GLN A 186 13.66 10.83 14.81
N ASP A 187 14.36 9.77 15.19
CA ASP A 187 15.76 9.57 14.84
C ASP A 187 15.86 9.00 13.43
N ASN A 188 16.67 9.65 12.58
CA ASN A 188 16.97 9.21 11.22
C ASN A 188 15.73 8.99 10.30
N PRO A 189 14.79 9.95 10.18
CA PRO A 189 13.70 9.81 9.22
C PRO A 189 14.24 9.86 7.79
N PHE A 190 13.51 9.22 6.86
CA PHE A 190 13.69 9.52 5.45
C PHE A 190 13.23 10.95 5.18
N ILE A 191 14.03 11.69 4.41
CA ILE A 191 13.68 13.04 3.94
C ILE A 191 14.09 13.12 2.47
N TYR A 192 13.11 13.32 1.58
CA TYR A 192 13.37 13.52 0.16
C TYR A 192 14.15 14.83 -0.06
N ASP A 193 15.18 14.79 -0.87
CA ASP A 193 16.07 15.93 -1.11
C ASP A 193 15.55 16.93 -2.17
N GLY A 194 14.45 16.58 -2.86
CA GLY A 194 13.84 17.38 -3.90
C GLY A 194 14.52 17.28 -5.27
N ALA A 195 15.57 16.48 -5.41
CA ALA A 195 16.40 16.39 -6.62
C ALA A 195 16.64 14.95 -7.12
N ALA A 196 16.40 13.93 -6.29
CA ALA A 196 16.61 12.54 -6.69
C ALA A 196 15.66 12.12 -7.84
N ASP A 197 16.23 11.37 -8.79
CA ASP A 197 15.45 10.72 -9.85
C ASP A 197 14.49 9.67 -9.27
N PHE A 198 13.54 9.24 -10.10
CA PHE A 198 12.62 8.16 -9.77
C PHE A 198 12.86 6.94 -10.65
N CYS A 199 12.43 5.77 -10.17
CA CYS A 199 12.33 4.60 -11.02
C CYS A 199 11.37 4.88 -12.18
N HIS A 200 11.80 4.60 -13.41
CA HIS A 200 10.96 4.78 -14.59
C HIS A 200 9.78 3.82 -14.56
N LYS A 201 8.61 4.29 -15.03
CA LYS A 201 7.49 3.40 -15.33
C LYS A 201 7.95 2.44 -16.42
N ASN A 202 8.10 1.14 -16.10
CA ASN A 202 8.30 0.14 -17.14
C ASN A 202 7.02 0.09 -17.96
N SER A 203 7.10 0.43 -19.25
CA SER A 203 5.97 0.43 -20.19
C SER A 203 5.34 -0.96 -20.43
N SER A 204 5.88 -1.99 -19.80
CA SER A 204 5.41 -3.37 -19.85
C SER A 204 4.53 -3.81 -18.68
N ALA A 205 4.33 -2.97 -17.66
CA ALA A 205 3.49 -3.31 -16.51
C ALA A 205 2.02 -2.84 -16.68
N GLU A 206 1.62 -2.29 -17.82
CA GLU A 206 0.23 -2.26 -18.27
C GLU A 206 -0.17 -3.63 -18.84
N VAL A 207 0.18 -4.71 -18.14
CA VAL A 207 -0.26 -6.04 -18.49
C VAL A 207 -1.67 -6.23 -17.96
N GLU A 208 -2.64 -6.01 -18.89
CA GLU A 208 -3.83 -6.82 -19.05
C GLU A 208 -4.54 -7.30 -17.77
N ALA A 209 -5.19 -6.36 -17.09
CA ALA A 209 -6.37 -6.70 -16.27
C ALA A 209 -7.61 -6.95 -17.18
N THR A 210 -7.42 -7.27 -18.49
CA THR A 210 -8.48 -7.65 -19.42
C THR A 210 -8.08 -8.88 -20.22
N ALA A 211 -7.99 -10.03 -19.57
CA ALA A 211 -8.13 -11.32 -20.22
C ALA A 211 -9.45 -11.93 -19.76
N ASP A 212 -10.55 -11.49 -20.34
CA ASP A 212 -11.72 -12.34 -20.48
C ASP A 212 -11.27 -13.61 -21.23
N PRO A 213 -11.59 -14.81 -20.73
CA PRO A 213 -11.36 -16.01 -21.48
C PRO A 213 -12.26 -15.98 -22.71
N ALA A 214 -11.67 -15.77 -23.89
CA ALA A 214 -12.35 -15.87 -25.16
C ALA A 214 -13.07 -17.23 -25.22
N VAL A 215 -14.38 -17.19 -25.11
CA VAL A 215 -15.26 -18.30 -25.49
C VAL A 215 -15.06 -18.50 -26.98
N ASN A 216 -14.35 -19.55 -27.33
CA ASN A 216 -14.15 -19.99 -28.70
C ASN A 216 -15.47 -20.63 -29.17
N ASP A 217 -16.41 -19.81 -29.65
CA ASP A 217 -17.62 -20.25 -30.33
C ASP A 217 -17.28 -20.45 -31.81
N THR A 218 -16.72 -21.62 -32.11
CA THR A 218 -16.56 -22.13 -33.48
C THR A 218 -17.87 -22.78 -33.89
N SER A 219 -18.84 -21.98 -34.32
CA SER A 219 -19.95 -22.44 -35.12
C SER A 219 -19.55 -22.41 -36.60
N ASP A 220 -19.05 -23.57 -37.10
CA ASP A 220 -18.95 -23.84 -38.53
C ASP A 220 -20.36 -23.98 -39.14
N PRO A 221 -20.65 -23.39 -40.29
CA PRO A 221 -21.90 -23.62 -41.01
C PRO A 221 -21.91 -25.00 -41.66
N PRO A 222 -23.09 -25.67 -41.79
CA PRO A 222 -23.20 -26.99 -42.33
C PRO A 222 -22.90 -27.02 -43.84
N ALA A 223 -21.94 -27.85 -44.24
CA ALA A 223 -21.66 -28.17 -45.64
C ALA A 223 -22.73 -29.09 -46.19
N GLU A 224 -23.27 -28.73 -47.37
CA GLU A 224 -24.24 -29.47 -48.21
C GLU A 224 -23.71 -30.86 -48.56
N ILE A 225 -24.60 -31.85 -48.40
CA ILE A 225 -24.38 -33.26 -48.78
C ILE A 225 -24.78 -33.42 -50.25
N GLU A 226 -23.85 -33.57 -51.16
CA GLU A 226 -24.13 -34.18 -52.47
C GLU A 226 -23.94 -35.71 -52.42
N ALA A 227 -25.05 -36.37 -52.73
CA ALA A 227 -25.14 -37.80 -52.84
C ALA A 227 -24.62 -38.30 -54.22
N THR A 228 -23.72 -39.23 -54.24
CA THR A 228 -23.52 -40.11 -55.41
C THR A 228 -23.28 -41.55 -54.98
N ALA A 229 -24.00 -42.39 -55.68
CA ALA A 229 -24.31 -43.80 -55.60
C ALA A 229 -23.13 -44.76 -55.52
N GLU A 230 -23.53 -45.93 -54.94
CA GLU A 230 -22.95 -47.27 -55.02
C GLU A 230 -22.42 -47.74 -56.38
N PRO A 231 -21.63 -48.80 -56.50
CA PRO A 231 -22.12 -50.15 -56.17
C PRO A 231 -21.08 -51.15 -55.58
N ALA A 232 -21.70 -52.13 -54.91
CA ALA A 232 -21.34 -53.46 -54.52
C ALA A 232 -20.16 -54.21 -55.19
N VAL A 233 -19.56 -55.14 -54.44
CA VAL A 233 -19.51 -56.58 -54.74
C VAL A 233 -18.49 -57.30 -53.84
N ASN A 234 -18.98 -58.36 -53.13
CA ASN A 234 -18.43 -59.71 -52.84
C ASN A 234 -17.02 -59.82 -52.19
N ASP A 235 -16.76 -60.67 -51.35
CA ASP A 235 -17.23 -62.03 -51.00
C ASP A 235 -16.13 -62.72 -50.16
N THR A 236 -16.56 -63.63 -49.36
CA THR A 236 -15.87 -64.84 -48.88
C THR A 236 -14.82 -64.83 -47.79
N SER A 237 -15.27 -65.55 -46.79
CA SER A 237 -14.75 -66.79 -46.15
C SER A 237 -13.75 -66.63 -44.98
N ASP A 238 -14.31 -66.95 -43.94
CA ASP A 238 -14.21 -67.96 -42.84
C ASP A 238 -12.85 -68.62 -42.51
N PRO A 239 -12.78 -69.15 -41.30
CA PRO A 239 -11.67 -69.28 -40.37
C PRO A 239 -11.01 -70.65 -40.44
N PRO A 240 -10.25 -71.24 -39.57
CA PRO A 240 -10.19 -71.24 -38.12
C PRO A 240 -8.76 -71.42 -37.53
N ALA A 241 -8.60 -71.27 -36.28
CA ALA A 241 -8.07 -72.16 -35.25
C ALA A 241 -7.76 -71.37 -33.95
#